data_321c5e9a83d7c632e8d78b0a8d85fdbd
#
_entry.id   321c5e9a83d7c632e8d78b0a8d85fdbd
#
_cell.length_a   1.000
_cell.length_b   1.000
_cell.length_c   1.000
_cell.angle_alpha   90.00
_cell.angle_beta   90.00
_cell.angle_gamma   90.00
#
_symmetry.space_group_name_H-M   'P 1'
#
loop_
_entity.id
_entity.type
_entity.pdbx_description
1 polymer ?
#
loop_
_entity_poly.entity_id
_entity_poly.type
_entity_poly.pdbx_seq_one_letter_code
_entity_poly.pdbx_strand_id
1 'polypeptide(L)'
;MQETLSKAKEMNPGLILELSFIGKFLMLENADQLSEQEKSQWIDFIMRLQQLTGPLMAKGFEDTTLYIYNRFLSLNEVGGDPSQFGLGPNAFHEFNLRRAQTWPHSLNATSTHDTKRGEDVRARLNVLSELPDEWERHVIAWSEINRPHKRLVRGREVPDRNDEYFLYQSLIGALPLAEEEHAGFIERIKNYTIKAVREAKVHTGWLKPDTDYEDAFLSFIERILEPSKDNGFLGELRQVTRKIARFGALNSLSQTLLKLTCPGAPDLYQGTELWDLCFVDPDNRQPVDFGRRHKVLAEIKKREKESLQSLLLDLLSHWEDGRVKLFLIYKTLNFRRRQKSLFQNGSYVPLVTSGTAASRVCAFARREGAVWSVIGVLRFSTDVFSDENAPLGRQGSWEDTALELPGDSPAAWSNVFSGETLPARKTADGKRYLFLRDLFCDFPVALLEGSSTASKEAAASLPLEERLQ
;
A
#
# COMPACT_ATOMS: atom_id res chain seq x y z
N MET A 1 26.89 9.01 2.01
CA MET A 1 27.87 9.20 3.09
C MET A 1 28.28 10.66 3.23
N GLN A 2 28.90 11.31 2.21
CA GLN A 2 29.28 12.74 2.29
C GLN A 2 28.10 13.65 2.60
N GLU A 3 26.98 13.49 1.92
CA GLU A 3 25.75 14.26 2.19
C GLU A 3 25.26 14.06 3.63
N THR A 4 25.26 12.82 4.13
CA THR A 4 24.88 12.51 5.52
C THR A 4 25.77 13.19 6.53
N LEU A 5 27.11 13.18 6.30
CA LEU A 5 28.07 13.87 7.15
C LEU A 5 27.90 15.40 7.11
N SER A 6 27.59 15.97 5.93
CA SER A 6 27.29 17.39 5.79
C SER A 6 26.09 17.80 6.62
N LYS A 7 24.98 17.09 6.48
CA LYS A 7 23.76 17.30 7.27
C LYS A 7 24.01 17.13 8.78
N ALA A 8 24.77 16.10 9.17
CA ALA A 8 25.10 15.90 10.58
C ALA A 8 25.89 17.06 11.18
N LYS A 9 26.84 17.66 10.43
CA LYS A 9 27.60 18.84 10.84
C LYS A 9 26.72 20.09 10.92
N GLU A 10 25.79 20.28 9.99
CA GLU A 10 24.83 21.38 10.01
C GLU A 10 23.92 21.30 11.25
N MET A 11 23.43 20.10 11.56
CA MET A 11 22.56 19.86 12.73
C MET A 11 23.30 19.95 14.06
N ASN A 12 24.61 19.72 14.08
CA ASN A 12 25.44 19.66 15.29
C ASN A 12 26.73 20.45 15.13
N PRO A 13 26.68 21.79 15.09
CA PRO A 13 27.86 22.63 14.84
C PRO A 13 28.98 22.43 15.89
N GLY A 14 28.62 22.06 17.12
CA GLY A 14 29.59 21.77 18.18
C GLY A 14 30.41 20.49 17.99
N LEU A 15 30.01 19.61 17.06
CA LEU A 15 30.65 18.32 16.79
C LEU A 15 31.33 18.26 15.42
N ILE A 16 31.58 19.40 14.77
CA ILE A 16 32.16 19.45 13.42
C ILE A 16 33.51 18.75 13.33
N LEU A 17 34.39 18.91 14.36
CA LEU A 17 35.70 18.29 14.37
C LEU A 17 35.60 16.76 14.47
N GLU A 18 34.78 16.26 15.40
CA GLU A 18 34.56 14.83 15.61
C GLU A 18 33.92 14.18 14.39
N LEU A 19 32.90 14.81 13.82
CA LEU A 19 32.23 14.34 12.58
C LEU A 19 33.17 14.36 11.39
N SER A 20 34.08 15.36 11.30
CA SER A 20 35.10 15.41 10.27
C SER A 20 36.14 14.31 10.43
N PHE A 21 36.55 14.04 11.68
CA PHE A 21 37.45 12.96 12.02
C PHE A 21 36.85 11.58 11.66
N ILE A 22 35.62 11.33 12.10
CA ILE A 22 34.89 10.09 11.73
C ILE A 22 34.75 9.96 10.21
N GLY A 23 34.46 11.07 9.52
CA GLY A 23 34.32 11.12 8.08
C GLY A 23 35.56 10.59 7.33
N LYS A 24 36.77 10.90 7.82
CA LYS A 24 38.02 10.41 7.23
C LYS A 24 38.10 8.88 7.24
N PHE A 25 37.72 8.25 8.36
CA PHE A 25 37.66 6.80 8.45
C PHE A 25 36.62 6.21 7.51
N LEU A 26 35.40 6.76 7.54
CA LEU A 26 34.29 6.25 6.73
C LEU A 26 34.52 6.35 5.23
N MET A 27 35.30 7.36 4.80
CA MET A 27 35.64 7.59 3.39
C MET A 27 36.97 6.97 2.99
N LEU A 28 37.68 6.31 3.92
CA LEU A 28 39.06 5.79 3.73
C LEU A 28 40.02 6.85 3.19
N GLU A 29 39.87 8.11 3.65
CA GLU A 29 40.72 9.20 3.21
C GLU A 29 42.19 8.93 3.58
N ASN A 30 43.09 9.07 2.61
CA ASN A 30 44.50 8.79 2.75
C ASN A 30 44.87 7.32 3.15
N ALA A 31 44.00 6.36 2.85
CA ALA A 31 44.26 4.94 3.16
C ALA A 31 45.57 4.41 2.51
N ASP A 32 45.99 5.03 1.42
CA ASP A 32 47.26 4.68 0.72
C ASP A 32 48.53 5.05 1.52
N GLN A 33 48.40 5.93 2.51
CA GLN A 33 49.49 6.37 3.39
C GLN A 33 49.61 5.54 4.67
N LEU A 34 48.65 4.62 4.89
CA LEU A 34 48.62 3.74 6.06
C LEU A 34 49.38 2.46 5.81
N SER A 35 49.97 1.89 6.88
CA SER A 35 50.44 0.52 6.87
C SER A 35 49.29 -0.47 6.69
N GLU A 36 49.54 -1.66 6.19
CA GLU A 36 48.52 -2.70 6.02
C GLU A 36 47.80 -3.05 7.33
N GLN A 37 48.49 -2.96 8.46
CA GLN A 37 47.91 -3.19 9.79
C GLN A 37 46.91 -2.06 10.15
N GLU A 38 47.28 -0.80 9.97
CA GLU A 38 46.39 0.34 10.23
C GLU A 38 45.19 0.32 9.30
N LYS A 39 45.41 0.02 8.01
CA LYS A 39 44.32 -0.10 7.02
C LYS A 39 43.32 -1.20 7.43
N SER A 40 43.82 -2.36 7.89
CA SER A 40 42.97 -3.42 8.41
C SER A 40 42.15 -2.98 9.61
N GLN A 41 42.73 -2.22 10.56
CA GLN A 41 42.01 -1.69 11.71
C GLN A 41 40.91 -0.68 11.32
N TRP A 42 41.17 0.16 10.31
CA TRP A 42 40.17 1.10 9.81
C TRP A 42 39.00 0.36 9.15
N ILE A 43 39.29 -0.64 8.34
CA ILE A 43 38.26 -1.48 7.70
C ILE A 43 37.41 -2.19 8.77
N ASP A 44 38.04 -2.77 9.77
CA ASP A 44 37.36 -3.41 10.90
C ASP A 44 36.42 -2.45 11.63
N PHE A 45 36.89 -1.22 11.88
CA PHE A 45 36.05 -0.18 12.48
C PHE A 45 34.83 0.16 11.61
N ILE A 46 35.04 0.37 10.31
CA ILE A 46 33.97 0.70 9.37
C ILE A 46 32.93 -0.43 9.34
N MET A 47 33.40 -1.69 9.24
CA MET A 47 32.51 -2.84 9.22
C MET A 47 31.68 -2.97 10.49
N ARG A 48 32.27 -2.75 11.66
CA ARG A 48 31.56 -2.75 12.95
C ARG A 48 30.56 -1.61 13.05
N LEU A 49 30.92 -0.42 12.58
CA LEU A 49 30.00 0.72 12.55
C LEU A 49 28.81 0.45 11.63
N GLN A 50 29.03 -0.12 10.44
CA GLN A 50 27.96 -0.52 9.53
C GLN A 50 27.03 -1.58 10.15
N GLN A 51 27.60 -2.55 10.89
CA GLN A 51 26.82 -3.54 11.63
C GLN A 51 25.98 -2.90 12.76
N LEU A 52 26.48 -1.84 13.40
CA LEU A 52 25.77 -1.13 14.46
C LEU A 52 24.65 -0.25 13.92
N THR A 53 24.89 0.45 12.81
CA THR A 53 23.92 1.46 12.28
C THR A 53 22.61 0.84 11.81
N GLY A 54 22.62 -0.39 11.29
CA GLY A 54 21.41 -1.13 10.92
C GLY A 54 20.47 -1.36 12.12
N PRO A 55 20.89 -2.07 13.17
CA PRO A 55 20.09 -2.24 14.39
C PRO A 55 19.70 -0.94 15.09
N LEU A 56 20.59 0.08 15.07
CA LEU A 56 20.29 1.38 15.64
C LEU A 56 19.11 2.06 14.94
N MET A 57 19.10 2.03 13.59
CA MET A 57 17.99 2.53 12.79
C MET A 57 16.71 1.72 13.05
N ALA A 58 16.77 0.39 12.96
CA ALA A 58 15.63 -0.47 13.17
C ALA A 58 15.01 -0.30 14.56
N LYS A 59 15.84 -0.30 15.62
CA LYS A 59 15.35 -0.24 17.01
C LYS A 59 15.03 1.18 17.48
N GLY A 60 15.80 2.17 17.06
CA GLY A 60 15.57 3.57 17.47
C GLY A 60 14.47 4.26 16.67
N PHE A 61 14.41 4.05 15.37
CA PHE A 61 13.44 4.69 14.51
C PHE A 61 12.21 3.82 14.28
N GLU A 62 12.36 2.65 13.65
CA GLU A 62 11.22 1.84 13.22
C GLU A 62 10.49 1.17 14.39
N ASP A 63 11.23 0.66 15.40
CA ASP A 63 10.64 -0.01 16.58
C ASP A 63 10.44 0.91 17.79
N THR A 64 10.70 2.20 17.70
CA THR A 64 10.42 3.15 18.80
C THR A 64 9.70 4.38 18.26
N THR A 65 10.36 5.18 17.41
CA THR A 65 9.78 6.45 16.96
C THR A 65 8.46 6.25 16.21
N LEU A 66 8.33 5.21 15.37
CA LEU A 66 7.08 4.92 14.65
C LEU A 66 5.90 4.49 15.53
N TYR A 67 6.14 4.20 16.82
CA TYR A 67 5.09 3.95 17.81
C TYR A 67 4.80 5.16 18.72
N ILE A 68 5.61 6.23 18.63
CA ILE A 68 5.41 7.49 19.37
C ILE A 68 4.79 8.56 18.48
N TYR A 69 5.25 8.67 17.22
CA TYR A 69 4.82 9.68 16.27
C TYR A 69 3.54 9.24 15.57
N ASN A 70 2.40 9.44 16.23
CA ASN A 70 1.10 8.90 15.82
C ASN A 70 0.27 9.86 14.96
N ARG A 71 0.90 10.86 14.31
CA ARG A 71 0.19 11.85 13.49
C ARG A 71 -0.62 11.20 12.36
N PHE A 72 -0.02 10.24 11.64
CA PHE A 72 -0.69 9.50 10.59
C PHE A 72 -0.04 8.13 10.40
N LEU A 73 -0.69 7.09 10.89
CA LEU A 73 -0.09 5.76 11.02
C LEU A 73 0.22 5.06 9.70
N SER A 74 -0.42 5.43 8.59
CA SER A 74 -0.11 4.83 7.30
C SER A 74 1.30 5.17 6.80
N LEU A 75 1.89 6.28 7.29
CA LEU A 75 3.27 6.69 6.97
C LEU A 75 4.32 5.99 7.84
N ASN A 76 3.88 5.43 8.98
CA ASN A 76 4.77 4.77 9.94
C ASN A 76 5.04 3.33 9.49
N GLU A 77 5.92 3.18 8.51
CA GLU A 77 6.24 1.88 7.93
C GLU A 77 7.76 1.71 7.74
N VAL A 78 8.21 0.45 7.71
CA VAL A 78 9.61 0.09 7.50
C VAL A 78 10.13 0.72 6.19
N GLY A 79 11.25 1.41 6.29
CA GLY A 79 11.86 2.15 5.18
C GLY A 79 11.12 3.44 4.81
N GLY A 80 10.04 3.80 5.52
CA GLY A 80 9.29 5.05 5.34
C GLY A 80 9.90 6.23 6.09
N ASP A 81 9.50 7.43 5.70
CA ASP A 81 9.78 8.68 6.42
C ASP A 81 8.45 9.40 6.71
N PRO A 82 7.94 9.35 7.96
CA PRO A 82 6.66 9.96 8.32
C PRO A 82 6.65 11.49 8.24
N SER A 83 7.81 12.14 8.04
CA SER A 83 7.88 13.57 7.75
C SER A 83 7.53 13.91 6.28
N GLN A 84 7.57 12.93 5.39
CA GLN A 84 7.22 13.07 3.98
C GLN A 84 5.80 12.58 3.70
N PHE A 85 4.89 13.52 3.52
CA PHE A 85 3.49 13.24 3.29
C PHE A 85 3.18 13.01 1.82
N GLY A 86 3.34 11.76 1.36
CA GLY A 86 2.97 11.33 0.02
C GLY A 86 3.89 11.82 -1.09
N LEU A 87 3.65 11.30 -2.29
CA LEU A 87 4.37 11.68 -3.51
C LEU A 87 3.36 12.03 -4.62
N GLY A 88 3.66 13.08 -5.39
CA GLY A 88 2.91 13.39 -6.60
C GLY A 88 3.19 12.39 -7.73
N PRO A 89 2.31 12.28 -8.75
CA PRO A 89 2.49 11.38 -9.88
C PRO A 89 3.83 11.55 -10.60
N ASN A 90 4.32 12.78 -10.75
CA ASN A 90 5.60 13.04 -11.40
C ASN A 90 6.77 12.40 -10.65
N ALA A 91 6.84 12.56 -9.32
CA ALA A 91 7.87 11.93 -8.50
C ALA A 91 7.79 10.40 -8.54
N PHE A 92 6.56 9.84 -8.57
CA PHE A 92 6.34 8.42 -8.77
C PHE A 92 6.86 7.93 -10.13
N HIS A 93 6.60 8.67 -11.20
CA HIS A 93 7.09 8.34 -12.54
C HIS A 93 8.62 8.46 -12.64
N GLU A 94 9.22 9.50 -12.09
CA GLU A 94 10.68 9.69 -12.03
C GLU A 94 11.36 8.53 -11.28
N PHE A 95 10.79 8.13 -10.15
CA PHE A 95 11.28 6.97 -9.39
C PHE A 95 11.27 5.69 -10.25
N ASN A 96 10.15 5.40 -10.95
CA ASN A 96 10.03 4.20 -11.77
C ASN A 96 10.92 4.23 -13.01
N LEU A 97 11.11 5.40 -13.63
CA LEU A 97 12.06 5.59 -14.74
C LEU A 97 13.50 5.29 -14.29
N ARG A 98 13.92 5.90 -13.19
CA ARG A 98 15.25 5.65 -12.60
C ARG A 98 15.42 4.18 -12.22
N ARG A 99 14.42 3.58 -11.58
CA ARG A 99 14.44 2.17 -11.20
C ARG A 99 14.56 1.24 -12.41
N ALA A 100 13.83 1.51 -13.49
CA ALA A 100 13.92 0.74 -14.73
C ALA A 100 15.34 0.75 -15.33
N GLN A 101 16.10 1.84 -15.13
CA GLN A 101 17.47 2.00 -15.62
C GLN A 101 18.51 1.35 -14.69
N THR A 102 18.35 1.52 -13.37
CA THR A 102 19.37 1.16 -12.39
C THR A 102 19.14 -0.21 -11.73
N TRP A 103 17.88 -0.57 -11.45
CA TRP A 103 17.50 -1.78 -10.73
C TRP A 103 16.22 -2.42 -11.29
N PRO A 104 16.22 -2.82 -12.59
CA PRO A 104 15.01 -3.26 -13.29
C PRO A 104 14.40 -4.54 -12.74
N HIS A 105 15.12 -5.31 -11.94
CA HIS A 105 14.70 -6.60 -11.39
C HIS A 105 14.57 -6.59 -9.86
N SER A 106 14.59 -5.42 -9.21
CA SER A 106 14.37 -5.32 -7.77
C SER A 106 12.96 -5.79 -7.38
N LEU A 107 12.81 -6.32 -6.16
CA LEU A 107 11.51 -6.74 -5.65
C LEU A 107 10.59 -5.54 -5.39
N ASN A 108 9.31 -5.72 -5.72
CA ASN A 108 8.21 -4.80 -5.41
C ASN A 108 7.34 -5.45 -4.35
N ALA A 109 7.50 -5.06 -3.10
CA ALA A 109 6.69 -5.54 -1.97
C ALA A 109 5.86 -4.39 -1.39
N THR A 110 4.67 -4.70 -0.92
CA THR A 110 3.78 -3.81 -0.14
C THR A 110 3.56 -4.33 1.27
N SER A 111 3.80 -5.61 1.51
CA SER A 111 3.84 -6.23 2.84
C SER A 111 5.03 -7.17 2.94
N THR A 112 5.59 -7.28 4.15
CA THR A 112 6.65 -8.24 4.52
C THR A 112 6.37 -8.78 5.92
N HIS A 113 7.22 -9.68 6.40
CA HIS A 113 7.15 -10.18 7.78
C HIS A 113 7.39 -9.09 8.84
N ASP A 114 7.93 -7.94 8.46
CA ASP A 114 8.33 -6.86 9.37
C ASP A 114 7.54 -5.55 9.16
N THR A 115 6.64 -5.49 8.20
CA THR A 115 5.78 -4.30 8.02
C THR A 115 4.95 -4.06 9.27
N LYS A 116 4.82 -2.79 9.66
CA LYS A 116 4.11 -2.39 10.88
C LYS A 116 2.62 -2.66 10.78
N ARG A 117 2.09 -2.66 9.57
CA ARG A 117 0.67 -2.94 9.25
C ARG A 117 0.56 -3.62 7.89
N GLY A 118 -0.46 -4.46 7.73
CA GLY A 118 -0.83 -5.05 6.44
C GLY A 118 -1.10 -4.01 5.35
N GLU A 119 -0.93 -4.40 4.11
CA GLU A 119 -1.06 -3.47 2.97
C GLU A 119 -2.46 -2.85 2.88
N ASP A 120 -3.51 -3.60 3.27
CA ASP A 120 -4.89 -3.13 3.22
C ASP A 120 -5.28 -2.27 4.43
N VAL A 121 -4.64 -2.46 5.58
CA VAL A 121 -4.75 -1.54 6.72
C VAL A 121 -4.24 -0.16 6.32
N ARG A 122 -3.08 -0.08 5.67
CA ARG A 122 -2.53 1.19 5.20
C ARG A 122 -3.39 1.80 4.10
N ALA A 123 -3.92 0.99 3.19
CA ALA A 123 -4.83 1.45 2.13
C ALA A 123 -6.11 2.09 2.70
N ARG A 124 -6.67 1.53 3.80
CA ARG A 124 -7.79 2.15 4.53
C ARG A 124 -7.38 3.44 5.21
N LEU A 125 -6.28 3.44 5.94
CA LEU A 125 -5.79 4.64 6.64
C LEU A 125 -5.53 5.80 5.68
N ASN A 126 -5.04 5.54 4.46
CA ASN A 126 -4.80 6.57 3.46
C ASN A 126 -6.06 7.39 3.15
N VAL A 127 -7.25 6.79 3.23
CA VAL A 127 -8.53 7.49 3.00
C VAL A 127 -8.76 8.62 4.00
N LEU A 128 -8.26 8.52 5.23
CA LEU A 128 -8.39 9.56 6.25
C LEU A 128 -7.77 10.90 5.79
N SER A 129 -6.76 10.85 4.92
CA SER A 129 -6.16 12.05 4.34
C SER A 129 -7.04 12.76 3.31
N GLU A 130 -8.05 12.07 2.79
CA GLU A 130 -9.05 12.64 1.89
C GLU A 130 -10.24 13.24 2.65
N LEU A 131 -10.41 12.88 3.93
CA LEU A 131 -11.53 13.27 4.78
C LEU A 131 -11.07 13.87 6.15
N PRO A 132 -10.11 14.82 6.17
CA PRO A 132 -9.48 15.24 7.43
C PRO A 132 -10.47 15.87 8.42
N ASP A 133 -11.37 16.72 7.95
CA ASP A 133 -12.34 17.40 8.81
C ASP A 133 -13.39 16.44 9.39
N GLU A 134 -13.77 15.41 8.62
CA GLU A 134 -14.67 14.37 9.08
C GLU A 134 -13.98 13.49 10.13
N TRP A 135 -12.73 13.12 9.88
CA TRP A 135 -11.92 12.34 10.79
C TRP A 135 -11.70 13.07 12.13
N GLU A 136 -11.36 14.35 12.09
CA GLU A 136 -11.18 15.16 13.31
C GLU A 136 -12.47 15.18 14.17
N ARG A 137 -13.63 15.37 13.55
CA ARG A 137 -14.91 15.36 14.26
C ARG A 137 -15.18 14.02 14.94
N HIS A 138 -14.92 12.91 14.26
CA HIS A 138 -15.09 11.58 14.84
C HIS A 138 -14.14 11.36 16.02
N VAL A 139 -12.86 11.71 15.90
CA VAL A 139 -11.88 11.57 16.99
C VAL A 139 -12.29 12.34 18.23
N ILE A 140 -12.75 13.59 18.05
CA ILE A 140 -13.23 14.43 19.18
C ILE A 140 -14.46 13.79 19.84
N ALA A 141 -15.47 13.44 19.06
CA ALA A 141 -16.70 12.82 19.58
C ALA A 141 -16.42 11.48 20.28
N TRP A 142 -15.58 10.64 19.70
CA TRP A 142 -15.20 9.34 20.28
C TRP A 142 -14.41 9.49 21.57
N SER A 143 -13.53 10.49 21.66
CA SER A 143 -12.79 10.76 22.88
C SER A 143 -13.73 11.18 24.04
N GLU A 144 -14.77 11.96 23.74
CA GLU A 144 -15.79 12.35 24.73
C GLU A 144 -16.67 11.16 25.16
N ILE A 145 -17.18 10.38 24.21
CA ILE A 145 -18.01 9.18 24.46
C ILE A 145 -17.23 8.15 25.29
N ASN A 146 -15.98 7.94 24.98
CA ASN A 146 -15.15 6.90 25.60
C ASN A 146 -14.47 7.33 26.90
N ARG A 147 -14.45 8.64 27.23
CA ARG A 147 -13.79 9.15 28.43
C ARG A 147 -14.22 8.47 29.73
N PRO A 148 -15.52 8.13 29.96
CA PRO A 148 -15.93 7.42 31.17
C PRO A 148 -15.34 6.02 31.33
N HIS A 149 -14.80 5.41 30.28
CA HIS A 149 -14.17 4.10 30.29
C HIS A 149 -12.68 4.15 30.65
N LYS A 150 -12.06 5.34 30.67
CA LYS A 150 -10.67 5.52 31.10
C LYS A 150 -10.54 5.30 32.60
N ARG A 151 -9.38 4.78 33.00
CA ARG A 151 -8.98 4.63 34.41
C ARG A 151 -7.90 5.65 34.76
N LEU A 152 -7.85 6.04 36.03
CA LEU A 152 -6.76 6.83 36.55
C LEU A 152 -5.66 5.92 37.09
N VAL A 153 -4.48 6.01 36.51
CA VAL A 153 -3.27 5.34 36.99
C VAL A 153 -2.30 6.42 37.45
N ARG A 154 -1.99 6.45 38.76
CA ARG A 154 -1.11 7.46 39.38
C ARG A 154 -1.55 8.90 39.04
N GLY A 155 -2.87 9.15 39.01
CA GLY A 155 -3.46 10.47 38.73
C GLY A 155 -3.50 10.88 37.28
N ARG A 156 -3.21 9.99 36.32
CA ARG A 156 -3.29 10.24 34.88
C ARG A 156 -4.33 9.34 34.24
N GLU A 157 -5.11 9.88 33.30
CA GLU A 157 -6.05 9.10 32.49
C GLU A 157 -5.29 8.13 31.57
N VAL A 158 -5.75 6.87 31.50
CA VAL A 158 -5.21 5.83 30.63
C VAL A 158 -6.34 5.30 29.72
N PRO A 159 -6.12 5.24 28.40
CA PRO A 159 -4.95 5.72 27.65
C PRO A 159 -4.83 7.26 27.68
N ASP A 160 -3.61 7.77 27.47
CA ASP A 160 -3.43 9.20 27.21
C ASP A 160 -3.95 9.57 25.81
N ARG A 161 -3.91 10.85 25.44
CA ARG A 161 -4.46 11.32 24.15
C ARG A 161 -3.72 10.75 22.94
N ASN A 162 -2.41 10.55 23.03
CA ASN A 162 -1.62 10.02 21.93
C ASN A 162 -1.89 8.54 21.72
N ASP A 163 -1.95 7.76 22.79
CA ASP A 163 -2.25 6.33 22.76
C ASP A 163 -3.72 6.07 22.34
N GLU A 164 -4.65 6.93 22.77
CA GLU A 164 -6.04 6.87 22.33
C GLU A 164 -6.19 7.16 20.82
N TYR A 165 -5.49 8.17 20.31
CA TYR A 165 -5.49 8.50 18.88
C TYR A 165 -4.83 7.40 18.03
N PHE A 166 -3.74 6.82 18.52
CA PHE A 166 -3.13 5.63 17.95
C PHE A 166 -4.12 4.46 17.86
N LEU A 167 -4.88 4.22 18.93
CA LEU A 167 -5.90 3.16 18.97
C LEU A 167 -7.00 3.41 17.93
N TYR A 168 -7.56 4.62 17.83
CA TYR A 168 -8.62 4.92 16.89
C TYR A 168 -8.20 4.73 15.42
N GLN A 169 -7.00 5.16 15.04
CA GLN A 169 -6.46 4.86 13.71
C GLN A 169 -6.29 3.35 13.50
N SER A 170 -5.79 2.63 14.51
CA SER A 170 -5.60 1.18 14.43
C SER A 170 -6.93 0.43 14.28
N LEU A 171 -7.98 0.88 14.97
CA LEU A 171 -9.33 0.33 14.84
C LEU A 171 -9.88 0.55 13.42
N ILE A 172 -9.88 1.77 12.89
CA ILE A 172 -10.35 2.07 11.54
C ILE A 172 -9.61 1.23 10.49
N GLY A 173 -8.29 1.12 10.65
CA GLY A 173 -7.46 0.40 9.69
C GLY A 173 -7.73 -1.11 9.66
N ALA A 174 -7.94 -1.74 10.82
CA ALA A 174 -7.90 -3.19 10.95
C ALA A 174 -9.22 -3.86 11.37
N LEU A 175 -10.26 -3.08 11.76
CA LEU A 175 -11.55 -3.67 12.15
C LEU A 175 -12.16 -4.48 11.00
N PRO A 176 -12.46 -5.78 11.20
CA PRO A 176 -13.13 -6.58 10.20
C PRO A 176 -14.56 -6.09 9.95
N LEU A 177 -15.05 -6.26 8.73
CA LEU A 177 -16.43 -5.92 8.36
C LEU A 177 -17.42 -7.02 8.74
N ALA A 178 -16.95 -8.27 8.85
CA ALA A 178 -17.73 -9.43 9.26
C ALA A 178 -17.84 -9.46 10.79
N GLU A 179 -19.06 -9.56 11.30
CA GLU A 179 -19.32 -9.57 12.75
C GLU A 179 -18.75 -10.81 13.46
N GLU A 180 -18.68 -11.92 12.76
CA GLU A 180 -18.14 -13.19 13.28
C GLU A 180 -16.66 -13.09 13.64
N GLU A 181 -15.93 -12.18 13.02
CA GLU A 181 -14.50 -11.96 13.26
C GLU A 181 -14.24 -11.01 14.44
N HIS A 182 -15.28 -10.39 15.01
CA HIS A 182 -15.13 -9.32 16.01
C HIS A 182 -14.43 -9.81 17.30
N ALA A 183 -14.80 -10.97 17.82
CA ALA A 183 -14.20 -11.50 19.05
C ALA A 183 -12.70 -11.80 18.86
N GLY A 184 -12.33 -12.41 17.74
CA GLY A 184 -10.92 -12.64 17.41
C GLY A 184 -10.14 -11.34 17.19
N PHE A 185 -10.80 -10.32 16.66
CA PHE A 185 -10.20 -8.99 16.48
C PHE A 185 -9.88 -8.31 17.82
N ILE A 186 -10.76 -8.41 18.84
CA ILE A 186 -10.51 -7.85 20.18
C ILE A 186 -9.21 -8.41 20.75
N GLU A 187 -8.97 -9.70 20.67
CA GLU A 187 -7.74 -10.30 21.16
C GLU A 187 -6.50 -9.83 20.37
N ARG A 188 -6.62 -9.71 19.06
CA ARG A 188 -5.53 -9.22 18.20
C ARG A 188 -5.16 -7.78 18.53
N ILE A 189 -6.13 -6.87 18.64
CA ILE A 189 -5.88 -5.45 18.96
C ILE A 189 -5.30 -5.26 20.36
N LYS A 190 -5.73 -6.05 21.34
CA LYS A 190 -5.17 -6.07 22.70
C LYS A 190 -3.69 -6.46 22.67
N ASN A 191 -3.35 -7.57 22.04
CA ASN A 191 -1.98 -8.05 21.91
C ASN A 191 -1.09 -7.03 21.17
N TYR A 192 -1.61 -6.46 20.09
CA TYR A 192 -0.92 -5.43 19.33
C TYR A 192 -0.69 -4.16 20.16
N THR A 193 -1.68 -3.71 20.93
CA THR A 193 -1.57 -2.53 21.80
C THR A 193 -0.47 -2.69 22.83
N ILE A 194 -0.39 -3.85 23.52
CA ILE A 194 0.69 -4.12 24.48
C ILE A 194 2.06 -4.05 23.80
N LYS A 195 2.20 -4.64 22.62
CA LYS A 195 3.45 -4.52 21.86
C LYS A 195 3.76 -3.07 21.54
N ALA A 196 2.81 -2.32 21.01
CA ALA A 196 2.99 -0.94 20.58
C ALA A 196 3.44 -0.03 21.72
N VAL A 197 2.76 -0.07 22.89
CA VAL A 197 3.12 0.79 24.03
C VAL A 197 4.46 0.38 24.67
N ARG A 198 4.84 -0.91 24.62
CA ARG A 198 6.15 -1.37 25.09
C ARG A 198 7.28 -0.95 24.15
N GLU A 199 7.05 -0.94 22.83
CA GLU A 199 8.01 -0.43 21.84
C GLU A 199 8.13 1.09 21.91
N ALA A 200 7.04 1.80 22.15
CA ALA A 200 7.04 3.25 22.37
C ALA A 200 7.89 3.69 23.57
N LYS A 201 7.98 2.88 24.62
CA LYS A 201 8.79 3.13 25.85
C LYS A 201 8.43 4.44 26.58
N VAL A 202 7.20 4.95 26.38
CA VAL A 202 6.73 6.19 27.00
C VAL A 202 6.17 5.91 28.39
N HIS A 203 5.25 4.96 28.51
CA HIS A 203 4.56 4.61 29.76
C HIS A 203 4.99 3.25 30.31
N THR A 204 5.33 2.32 29.46
CA THR A 204 5.76 0.96 29.77
C THR A 204 6.89 0.53 28.83
N GLY A 205 7.50 -0.62 29.06
CA GLY A 205 8.56 -1.13 28.18
C GLY A 205 8.92 -2.58 28.50
N TRP A 206 9.58 -3.26 27.56
CA TRP A 206 9.92 -4.68 27.68
C TRP A 206 10.77 -5.03 28.91
N LEU A 207 11.73 -4.16 29.26
CA LEU A 207 12.61 -4.39 30.39
C LEU A 207 11.98 -4.04 31.75
N LYS A 208 11.00 -3.14 31.75
CA LYS A 208 10.29 -2.68 32.95
C LYS A 208 8.82 -2.44 32.60
N PRO A 209 8.00 -3.51 32.51
CA PRO A 209 6.57 -3.36 32.25
C PRO A 209 5.86 -2.62 33.36
N ASP A 210 4.98 -1.68 33.00
CA ASP A 210 4.01 -1.04 33.88
C ASP A 210 2.66 -1.73 33.71
N THR A 211 2.43 -2.78 34.51
CA THR A 211 1.20 -3.60 34.40
C THR A 211 -0.05 -2.80 34.75
N ASP A 212 0.02 -1.81 35.64
CA ASP A 212 -1.13 -0.96 35.97
C ASP A 212 -1.60 -0.15 34.74
N TYR A 213 -0.64 0.38 33.96
CA TYR A 213 -0.91 1.10 32.72
C TYR A 213 -1.47 0.13 31.64
N GLU A 214 -0.81 -1.00 31.46
CA GLU A 214 -1.21 -2.01 30.46
C GLU A 214 -2.62 -2.54 30.74
N ASP A 215 -2.93 -2.94 31.97
CA ASP A 215 -4.25 -3.45 32.38
C ASP A 215 -5.36 -2.38 32.26
N ALA A 216 -5.04 -1.13 32.56
CA ALA A 216 -5.98 -0.03 32.37
C ALA A 216 -6.31 0.20 30.90
N PHE A 217 -5.30 0.13 30.03
CA PHE A 217 -5.50 0.29 28.57
C PHE A 217 -6.26 -0.90 27.97
N LEU A 218 -5.93 -2.13 28.35
CA LEU A 218 -6.67 -3.32 27.91
C LEU A 218 -8.14 -3.26 28.35
N SER A 219 -8.40 -2.86 29.59
CA SER A 219 -9.77 -2.66 30.08
C SER A 219 -10.54 -1.58 29.31
N PHE A 220 -9.87 -0.51 28.88
CA PHE A 220 -10.45 0.51 28.03
C PHE A 220 -10.87 -0.08 26.67
N ILE A 221 -9.98 -0.84 26.00
CA ILE A 221 -10.26 -1.49 24.73
C ILE A 221 -11.47 -2.44 24.84
N GLU A 222 -11.49 -3.28 25.87
CA GLU A 222 -12.59 -4.23 26.10
C GLU A 222 -13.94 -3.52 26.22
N ARG A 223 -13.99 -2.43 27.00
CA ARG A 223 -15.23 -1.68 27.24
C ARG A 223 -15.74 -0.96 25.99
N ILE A 224 -14.85 -0.29 25.25
CA ILE A 224 -15.29 0.44 24.05
C ILE A 224 -15.67 -0.48 22.89
N LEU A 225 -15.14 -1.71 22.86
CA LEU A 225 -15.45 -2.71 21.83
C LEU A 225 -16.47 -3.77 22.27
N GLU A 226 -17.03 -3.65 23.49
CA GLU A 226 -18.04 -4.61 23.98
C GLU A 226 -19.27 -4.62 23.08
N PRO A 227 -19.68 -5.79 22.53
CA PRO A 227 -20.87 -5.89 21.68
C PRO A 227 -22.15 -5.69 22.50
N SER A 228 -22.66 -4.49 22.53
CA SER A 228 -23.92 -4.11 23.16
C SER A 228 -24.73 -3.20 22.24
N LYS A 229 -26.06 -3.30 22.32
CA LYS A 229 -26.96 -2.40 21.58
C LYS A 229 -26.84 -0.94 22.04
N ASP A 230 -26.41 -0.75 23.27
CA ASP A 230 -26.26 0.58 23.88
C ASP A 230 -24.86 1.17 23.68
N ASN A 231 -23.95 0.42 23.04
CA ASN A 231 -22.61 0.90 22.71
C ASN A 231 -22.65 1.77 21.43
N GLY A 232 -22.96 3.04 21.60
CA GLY A 232 -23.02 4.01 20.51
C GLY A 232 -21.70 4.18 19.77
N PHE A 233 -20.56 4.13 20.50
CA PHE A 233 -19.22 4.19 19.89
C PHE A 233 -18.99 3.05 18.91
N LEU A 234 -19.23 1.80 19.30
CA LEU A 234 -18.99 0.64 18.42
C LEU A 234 -19.88 0.68 17.18
N GLY A 235 -21.14 1.14 17.33
CA GLY A 235 -22.06 1.33 16.21
C GLY A 235 -21.53 2.35 15.20
N GLU A 236 -21.12 3.52 15.67
CA GLU A 236 -20.55 4.56 14.82
C GLU A 236 -19.21 4.14 14.21
N LEU A 237 -18.31 3.53 15.00
CA LEU A 237 -17.04 2.99 14.53
C LEU A 237 -17.23 2.03 13.34
N ARG A 238 -18.20 1.11 13.42
CA ARG A 238 -18.52 0.18 12.33
C ARG A 238 -19.00 0.90 11.08
N GLN A 239 -19.85 1.91 11.23
CA GLN A 239 -20.37 2.70 10.11
C GLN A 239 -19.22 3.45 9.41
N VAL A 240 -18.40 4.18 10.17
CA VAL A 240 -17.24 4.91 9.64
C VAL A 240 -16.23 3.95 9.01
N THR A 241 -15.95 2.81 9.67
CA THR A 241 -15.05 1.79 9.11
C THR A 241 -15.55 1.25 7.78
N ARG A 242 -16.85 0.98 7.62
CA ARG A 242 -17.42 0.49 6.36
C ARG A 242 -17.21 1.50 5.22
N LYS A 243 -17.48 2.79 5.48
CA LYS A 243 -17.23 3.87 4.53
C LYS A 243 -15.74 3.93 4.14
N ILE A 244 -14.85 4.00 5.13
CA ILE A 244 -13.39 4.06 4.90
C ILE A 244 -12.88 2.81 4.18
N ALA A 245 -13.36 1.62 4.56
CA ALA A 245 -12.94 0.35 3.96
C ALA A 245 -13.32 0.24 2.48
N ARG A 246 -14.45 0.83 2.07
CA ARG A 246 -14.85 0.88 0.66
C ARG A 246 -13.84 1.63 -0.20
N PHE A 247 -13.45 2.83 0.21
CA PHE A 247 -12.42 3.61 -0.49
C PHE A 247 -11.02 2.98 -0.30
N GLY A 248 -10.77 2.39 0.86
CA GLY A 248 -9.56 1.60 1.11
C GLY A 248 -9.40 0.42 0.17
N ALA A 249 -10.51 -0.25 -0.20
CA ALA A 249 -10.49 -1.32 -1.19
C ALA A 249 -10.08 -0.80 -2.59
N LEU A 250 -10.53 0.38 -3.01
CA LEU A 250 -10.09 1.04 -4.26
C LEU A 250 -8.59 1.36 -4.23
N ASN A 251 -8.10 1.89 -3.12
CA ASN A 251 -6.67 2.15 -2.91
C ASN A 251 -5.86 0.83 -2.95
N SER A 252 -6.37 -0.24 -2.35
CA SER A 252 -5.73 -1.55 -2.35
C SER A 252 -5.64 -2.15 -3.75
N LEU A 253 -6.72 -2.11 -4.53
CA LEU A 253 -6.69 -2.56 -5.93
C LEU A 253 -5.70 -1.74 -6.76
N SER A 254 -5.65 -0.42 -6.56
CA SER A 254 -4.70 0.48 -7.22
C SER A 254 -3.25 0.12 -6.88
N GLN A 255 -2.89 0.02 -5.59
CA GLN A 255 -1.53 -0.34 -5.17
C GLN A 255 -1.12 -1.75 -5.62
N THR A 256 -2.06 -2.71 -5.61
CA THR A 256 -1.81 -4.08 -6.06
C THR A 256 -1.49 -4.11 -7.55
N LEU A 257 -2.27 -3.41 -8.39
CA LEU A 257 -1.99 -3.34 -9.82
C LEU A 257 -0.66 -2.65 -10.10
N LEU A 258 -0.35 -1.53 -9.41
CA LEU A 258 0.96 -0.85 -9.54
C LEU A 258 2.11 -1.79 -9.16
N LYS A 259 2.01 -2.49 -8.02
CA LYS A 259 3.00 -3.49 -7.58
C LYS A 259 3.27 -4.54 -8.66
N LEU A 260 2.20 -5.03 -9.28
CA LEU A 260 2.26 -6.10 -10.28
C LEU A 260 2.75 -5.62 -11.66
N THR A 261 2.73 -4.31 -11.97
CA THR A 261 2.97 -3.82 -13.33
C THR A 261 4.12 -2.82 -13.46
N CYS A 262 4.54 -2.16 -12.39
CA CYS A 262 5.74 -1.31 -12.36
C CYS A 262 7.01 -2.12 -12.67
N PRO A 263 8.12 -1.44 -13.07
CA PRO A 263 9.41 -2.09 -13.21
C PRO A 263 9.81 -2.83 -11.93
N GLY A 264 10.29 -4.06 -12.06
CA GLY A 264 10.64 -4.93 -10.95
C GLY A 264 9.91 -6.28 -10.97
N ALA A 265 10.23 -7.12 -9.99
CA ALA A 265 9.60 -8.40 -9.72
C ALA A 265 8.59 -8.22 -8.56
N PRO A 266 7.29 -8.45 -8.78
CA PRO A 266 6.30 -8.29 -7.71
C PRO A 266 6.42 -9.42 -6.70
N ASP A 267 6.35 -9.05 -5.41
CA ASP A 267 6.21 -9.97 -4.29
C ASP A 267 4.81 -9.87 -3.68
N LEU A 268 4.25 -11.02 -3.32
CA LEU A 268 2.98 -11.14 -2.62
C LEU A 268 3.25 -11.83 -1.28
N TYR A 269 3.27 -11.06 -0.21
CA TYR A 269 3.40 -11.63 1.12
C TYR A 269 2.24 -12.58 1.41
N GLN A 270 2.52 -13.67 2.12
CA GLN A 270 1.52 -14.70 2.45
C GLN A 270 0.24 -14.08 3.03
N GLY A 271 -0.90 -14.45 2.48
CA GLY A 271 -2.21 -13.98 2.93
C GLY A 271 -2.74 -12.75 2.22
N THR A 272 -1.89 -12.00 1.51
CA THR A 272 -2.28 -10.73 0.83
C THR A 272 -3.08 -10.93 -0.45
N GLU A 273 -3.38 -12.17 -0.83
CA GLU A 273 -4.24 -12.48 -1.99
C GLU A 273 -5.71 -12.07 -1.77
N LEU A 274 -6.16 -12.03 -0.52
CA LEU A 274 -7.41 -11.42 -0.06
C LEU A 274 -7.07 -10.16 0.75
N TRP A 275 -8.07 -9.55 1.45
CA TRP A 275 -7.77 -8.42 2.31
C TRP A 275 -6.85 -8.83 3.47
N ASP A 276 -5.73 -8.10 3.59
CA ASP A 276 -4.75 -8.26 4.66
C ASP A 276 -4.91 -7.14 5.70
N LEU A 277 -5.61 -7.47 6.79
CA LEU A 277 -5.88 -6.56 7.90
C LEU A 277 -5.02 -6.90 9.13
N CYS A 278 -3.82 -7.39 8.92
CA CYS A 278 -2.90 -7.76 9.99
C CYS A 278 -2.17 -6.55 10.56
N PHE A 279 -1.83 -6.66 11.85
CA PHE A 279 -0.84 -5.84 12.52
C PHE A 279 0.57 -6.40 12.30
N VAL A 280 1.57 -5.77 12.93
CA VAL A 280 2.96 -6.26 12.92
C VAL A 280 3.06 -7.65 13.57
N ASP A 281 4.19 -8.33 13.38
CA ASP A 281 4.46 -9.62 14.02
C ASP A 281 4.13 -9.62 15.53
N PRO A 282 3.62 -10.73 16.07
CA PRO A 282 3.38 -12.02 15.42
C PRO A 282 2.08 -12.13 14.63
N ASP A 283 1.23 -11.09 14.57
CA ASP A 283 -0.11 -11.12 13.96
C ASP A 283 -0.03 -11.46 12.46
N ASN A 284 0.90 -10.83 11.72
CA ASN A 284 1.12 -11.07 10.28
C ASN A 284 1.83 -12.39 9.95
N ARG A 285 2.17 -13.20 10.95
CA ARG A 285 2.82 -14.52 10.78
C ARG A 285 1.90 -15.69 11.13
N GLN A 286 0.61 -15.42 11.35
CA GLN A 286 -0.37 -16.48 11.58
C GLN A 286 -0.52 -17.38 10.35
N PRO A 287 -0.88 -18.65 10.54
CA PRO A 287 -1.11 -19.59 9.44
C PRO A 287 -2.16 -19.07 8.46
N VAL A 288 -1.84 -19.14 7.17
CA VAL A 288 -2.74 -18.73 6.09
C VAL A 288 -3.57 -19.91 5.62
N ASP A 289 -4.89 -19.73 5.53
CA ASP A 289 -5.78 -20.73 4.94
C ASP A 289 -5.67 -20.74 3.41
N PHE A 290 -4.67 -21.45 2.90
CA PHE A 290 -4.48 -21.67 1.46
C PHE A 290 -5.60 -22.53 0.86
N GLY A 291 -6.24 -23.40 1.65
CA GLY A 291 -7.37 -24.20 1.19
C GLY A 291 -8.56 -23.33 0.78
N ARG A 292 -8.89 -22.31 1.58
CA ARG A 292 -9.91 -21.29 1.24
C ARG A 292 -9.53 -20.56 -0.06
N ARG A 293 -8.28 -20.10 -0.19
CA ARG A 293 -7.80 -19.38 -1.38
C ARG A 293 -7.87 -20.21 -2.65
N HIS A 294 -7.51 -21.49 -2.57
CA HIS A 294 -7.63 -22.44 -3.69
C HIS A 294 -9.09 -22.63 -4.13
N LYS A 295 -10.01 -22.80 -3.18
CA LYS A 295 -11.45 -22.95 -3.47
C LYS A 295 -12.02 -21.70 -4.14
N VAL A 296 -11.70 -20.53 -3.58
CA VAL A 296 -12.13 -19.23 -4.13
C VAL A 296 -11.59 -19.01 -5.55
N LEU A 297 -10.31 -19.30 -5.77
CA LEU A 297 -9.71 -19.18 -7.12
C LEU A 297 -10.32 -20.14 -8.13
N ALA A 298 -10.61 -21.38 -7.72
CA ALA A 298 -11.28 -22.36 -8.57
C ALA A 298 -12.70 -21.90 -8.96
N GLU A 299 -13.45 -21.34 -8.02
CA GLU A 299 -14.77 -20.77 -8.27
C GLU A 299 -14.71 -19.57 -9.22
N ILE A 300 -13.78 -18.64 -9.01
CA ILE A 300 -13.55 -17.51 -9.91
C ILE A 300 -13.29 -18.00 -11.33
N LYS A 301 -12.38 -18.97 -11.51
CA LYS A 301 -12.03 -19.53 -12.83
C LYS A 301 -13.22 -20.25 -13.51
N LYS A 302 -14.07 -20.90 -12.73
CA LYS A 302 -15.29 -21.55 -13.24
C LYS A 302 -16.28 -20.50 -13.73
N ARG A 303 -16.61 -19.52 -12.90
CA ARG A 303 -17.58 -18.46 -13.21
C ARG A 303 -17.09 -17.52 -14.34
N GLU A 304 -15.78 -17.27 -14.45
CA GLU A 304 -15.19 -16.54 -15.57
C GLU A 304 -15.52 -17.19 -16.93
N LYS A 305 -15.51 -18.52 -17.02
CA LYS A 305 -15.88 -19.26 -18.23
C LYS A 305 -17.38 -19.24 -18.53
N GLU A 306 -18.21 -19.17 -17.49
CA GLU A 306 -19.66 -19.13 -17.61
C GLU A 306 -20.14 -17.74 -18.05
N SER A 307 -19.75 -16.69 -17.33
CA SER A 307 -20.05 -15.29 -17.64
C SER A 307 -19.12 -14.35 -16.88
N LEU A 308 -18.17 -13.75 -17.59
CA LEU A 308 -17.25 -12.75 -17.02
C LEU A 308 -17.99 -11.52 -16.48
N GLN A 309 -19.01 -11.02 -17.18
CA GLN A 309 -19.78 -9.85 -16.76
C GLN A 309 -20.53 -10.09 -15.45
N SER A 310 -21.19 -11.26 -15.32
CA SER A 310 -21.88 -11.64 -14.09
C SER A 310 -20.87 -11.81 -12.91
N LEU A 311 -19.68 -12.37 -13.19
CA LEU A 311 -18.62 -12.49 -12.19
C LEU A 311 -18.14 -11.14 -11.73
N LEU A 312 -17.84 -10.20 -12.63
CA LEU A 312 -17.37 -8.85 -12.28
C LEU A 312 -18.39 -8.12 -11.41
N LEU A 313 -19.68 -8.16 -11.78
CA LEU A 313 -20.73 -7.53 -11.00
C LEU A 313 -20.80 -8.11 -9.59
N ASP A 314 -20.73 -9.42 -9.44
CA ASP A 314 -20.73 -10.08 -8.14
C ASP A 314 -19.50 -9.70 -7.29
N LEU A 315 -18.30 -9.75 -7.86
CA LEU A 315 -17.07 -9.39 -7.18
C LEU A 315 -17.07 -7.93 -6.68
N LEU A 316 -17.63 -7.01 -7.46
CA LEU A 316 -17.70 -5.60 -7.10
C LEU A 316 -18.85 -5.30 -6.13
N SER A 317 -19.94 -6.08 -6.15
CA SER A 317 -21.05 -5.94 -5.21
C SER A 317 -20.76 -6.55 -3.84
N HIS A 318 -19.89 -7.55 -3.78
CA HIS A 318 -19.48 -8.23 -2.54
C HIS A 318 -17.98 -8.05 -2.28
N TRP A 319 -17.48 -6.84 -2.53
CA TRP A 319 -16.06 -6.52 -2.41
C TRP A 319 -15.46 -6.80 -1.03
N GLU A 320 -16.31 -6.82 0.01
CA GLU A 320 -15.90 -7.03 1.40
C GLU A 320 -15.17 -8.36 1.63
N ASP A 321 -15.48 -9.38 0.85
CA ASP A 321 -14.91 -10.75 0.98
C ASP A 321 -13.49 -10.88 0.39
N GLY A 322 -12.99 -9.86 -0.31
CA GLY A 322 -11.64 -9.81 -0.89
C GLY A 322 -11.47 -10.57 -2.21
N ARG A 323 -12.48 -11.29 -2.71
CA ARG A 323 -12.40 -12.05 -3.98
C ARG A 323 -12.01 -11.17 -5.16
N VAL A 324 -12.40 -9.90 -5.14
CA VAL A 324 -12.06 -8.92 -6.18
C VAL A 324 -10.55 -8.69 -6.29
N LYS A 325 -9.83 -8.67 -5.15
CA LYS A 325 -8.35 -8.54 -5.12
C LYS A 325 -7.69 -9.80 -5.68
N LEU A 326 -8.15 -10.97 -5.28
CA LEU A 326 -7.65 -12.24 -5.82
C LEU A 326 -7.87 -12.35 -7.34
N PHE A 327 -9.04 -11.91 -7.83
CA PHE A 327 -9.32 -11.85 -9.27
C PHE A 327 -8.33 -10.93 -10.00
N LEU A 328 -8.09 -9.72 -9.48
CA LEU A 328 -7.10 -8.78 -10.03
C LEU A 328 -5.71 -9.42 -10.11
N ILE A 329 -5.24 -10.02 -9.01
CA ILE A 329 -3.93 -10.70 -8.94
C ILE A 329 -3.85 -11.83 -9.96
N TYR A 330 -4.85 -12.70 -9.99
CA TYR A 330 -4.93 -13.82 -10.93
C TYR A 330 -4.85 -13.37 -12.39
N LYS A 331 -5.66 -12.40 -12.79
CA LYS A 331 -5.67 -11.86 -14.16
C LYS A 331 -4.36 -11.20 -14.52
N THR A 332 -3.83 -10.36 -13.63
CA THR A 332 -2.59 -9.61 -13.88
C THR A 332 -1.37 -10.52 -13.97
N LEU A 333 -1.22 -11.51 -13.07
CA LEU A 333 -0.09 -12.44 -13.12
C LEU A 333 -0.13 -13.34 -14.36
N ASN A 334 -1.31 -13.79 -14.79
CA ASN A 334 -1.42 -14.52 -16.05
C ASN A 334 -1.10 -13.65 -17.26
N PHE A 335 -1.51 -12.38 -17.26
CA PHE A 335 -1.12 -11.42 -18.28
C PHE A 335 0.39 -11.20 -18.30
N ARG A 336 1.03 -10.96 -17.14
CA ARG A 336 2.49 -10.85 -17.03
C ARG A 336 3.20 -12.09 -17.57
N ARG A 337 2.68 -13.29 -17.29
CA ARG A 337 3.27 -14.55 -17.78
C ARG A 337 3.20 -14.63 -19.32
N ARG A 338 2.07 -14.24 -19.93
CA ARG A 338 1.93 -14.21 -21.40
C ARG A 338 2.82 -13.15 -22.03
N GLN A 339 2.92 -11.97 -21.41
CA GLN A 339 3.71 -10.83 -21.87
C GLN A 339 5.02 -10.69 -21.09
N LYS A 340 5.70 -11.82 -20.85
CA LYS A 340 6.90 -11.89 -19.99
C LYS A 340 7.96 -10.87 -20.39
N SER A 341 8.29 -10.79 -21.70
CA SER A 341 9.32 -9.90 -22.21
C SER A 341 8.95 -8.43 -22.00
N LEU A 342 7.68 -8.05 -22.23
CA LEU A 342 7.19 -6.70 -21.99
C LEU A 342 7.44 -6.23 -20.54
N PHE A 343 7.20 -7.08 -19.55
CA PHE A 343 7.39 -6.72 -18.14
C PHE A 343 8.84 -6.82 -17.66
N GLN A 344 9.66 -7.65 -18.28
CA GLN A 344 11.07 -7.78 -17.94
C GLN A 344 11.95 -6.72 -18.63
N ASN A 345 11.72 -6.48 -19.94
CA ASN A 345 12.60 -5.68 -20.78
C ASN A 345 11.95 -4.40 -21.31
N GLY A 346 10.62 -4.33 -21.27
CA GLY A 346 9.87 -3.21 -21.82
C GLY A 346 10.12 -1.91 -21.08
N SER A 347 10.14 -0.81 -21.82
CA SER A 347 10.27 0.55 -21.28
C SER A 347 9.06 0.93 -20.43
N TYR A 348 9.27 1.83 -19.49
CA TYR A 348 8.24 2.50 -18.69
C TYR A 348 7.96 3.87 -19.32
N VAL A 349 6.71 4.15 -19.67
CA VAL A 349 6.29 5.38 -20.35
C VAL A 349 5.22 6.05 -19.49
N PRO A 350 5.52 7.16 -18.79
CA PRO A 350 4.50 7.96 -18.13
C PRO A 350 3.43 8.44 -19.12
N LEU A 351 2.17 8.43 -18.71
CA LEU A 351 1.06 8.94 -19.54
C LEU A 351 0.43 10.17 -18.88
N VAL A 352 0.08 11.13 -19.71
CA VAL A 352 -0.55 12.38 -19.26
C VAL A 352 -2.06 12.20 -19.25
N THR A 353 -2.68 12.64 -18.14
CA THR A 353 -4.13 12.71 -18.01
C THR A 353 -4.56 14.18 -18.11
N SER A 354 -5.60 14.48 -18.87
CA SER A 354 -6.17 15.82 -19.05
C SER A 354 -7.67 15.80 -18.73
N GLY A 355 -8.22 16.96 -18.35
CA GLY A 355 -9.62 17.11 -17.95
C GLY A 355 -9.77 17.35 -16.43
N THR A 356 -11.02 17.51 -15.98
CA THR A 356 -11.37 17.94 -14.61
C THR A 356 -10.93 16.94 -13.54
N ALA A 357 -11.01 15.64 -13.81
CA ALA A 357 -10.60 14.57 -12.88
C ALA A 357 -9.15 14.08 -13.11
N ALA A 358 -8.30 14.85 -13.81
CA ALA A 358 -6.93 14.42 -14.16
C ALA A 358 -6.06 14.07 -12.94
N SER A 359 -6.22 14.79 -11.82
CA SER A 359 -5.50 14.53 -10.57
C SER A 359 -5.92 13.23 -9.86
N ARG A 360 -7.05 12.63 -10.27
CA ARG A 360 -7.64 11.44 -9.66
C ARG A 360 -7.10 10.13 -10.23
N VAL A 361 -6.19 10.20 -11.19
CA VAL A 361 -5.64 9.02 -11.88
C VAL A 361 -4.12 9.12 -11.96
N CYS A 362 -3.47 7.96 -11.82
CA CYS A 362 -2.07 7.76 -12.19
C CYS A 362 -2.01 6.71 -13.28
N ALA A 363 -1.33 7.01 -14.40
CA ALA A 363 -1.28 6.10 -15.54
C ALA A 363 0.08 6.07 -16.21
N PHE A 364 0.44 4.89 -16.72
CA PHE A 364 1.65 4.69 -17.51
C PHE A 364 1.44 3.57 -18.53
N ALA A 365 2.33 3.49 -19.51
CA ALA A 365 2.41 2.35 -20.40
C ALA A 365 3.70 1.55 -20.17
N ARG A 366 3.63 0.25 -20.49
CA ARG A 366 4.81 -0.60 -20.72
C ARG A 366 4.88 -0.85 -22.24
N ARG A 367 6.09 -0.79 -22.78
CA ARG A 367 6.32 -0.97 -24.23
C ARG A 367 7.55 -1.80 -24.51
N GLU A 368 7.40 -2.74 -25.42
CA GLU A 368 8.49 -3.49 -26.03
C GLU A 368 8.23 -3.66 -27.53
N GLY A 369 8.95 -2.92 -28.36
CA GLY A 369 8.70 -2.88 -29.79
C GLY A 369 7.27 -2.46 -30.14
N ALA A 370 6.50 -3.35 -30.77
CA ALA A 370 5.10 -3.16 -31.12
C ALA A 370 4.12 -3.60 -30.02
N VAL A 371 4.60 -4.24 -28.96
CA VAL A 371 3.77 -4.73 -27.85
C VAL A 371 3.62 -3.63 -26.81
N TRP A 372 2.37 -3.33 -26.47
CA TRP A 372 2.01 -2.27 -25.52
C TRP A 372 1.04 -2.77 -24.46
N SER A 373 1.18 -2.23 -23.27
CA SER A 373 0.16 -2.32 -22.24
C SER A 373 -0.03 -0.96 -21.58
N VAL A 374 -1.27 -0.54 -21.34
CA VAL A 374 -1.62 0.67 -20.57
C VAL A 374 -2.14 0.26 -19.21
N ILE A 375 -1.64 0.93 -18.18
CA ILE A 375 -2.02 0.75 -16.79
C ILE A 375 -2.58 2.07 -16.27
N GLY A 376 -3.79 2.02 -15.70
CA GLY A 376 -4.44 3.16 -15.06
C GLY A 376 -4.99 2.78 -13.70
N VAL A 377 -4.73 3.61 -12.67
CA VAL A 377 -5.20 3.41 -11.30
C VAL A 377 -5.78 4.68 -10.71
N LEU A 378 -6.70 4.49 -9.77
CA LEU A 378 -7.38 5.56 -9.07
C LEU A 378 -6.53 6.18 -7.96
N ARG A 379 -6.75 7.45 -7.70
CA ARG A 379 -6.25 8.23 -6.57
C ARG A 379 -7.38 9.12 -6.05
N PHE A 380 -7.42 9.37 -4.75
CA PHE A 380 -8.40 10.27 -4.14
C PHE A 380 -9.84 9.94 -4.58
N SER A 381 -10.24 8.71 -4.26
CA SER A 381 -11.48 8.12 -4.76
C SER A 381 -12.75 8.66 -4.09
N THR A 382 -12.64 9.34 -2.95
CA THR A 382 -13.77 9.89 -2.20
C THR A 382 -14.55 10.95 -2.96
N ASP A 383 -13.87 11.71 -3.84
CA ASP A 383 -14.50 12.74 -4.66
C ASP A 383 -15.07 12.20 -6.00
N VAL A 384 -14.69 10.95 -6.36
CA VAL A 384 -15.10 10.35 -7.64
C VAL A 384 -16.38 9.53 -7.48
N PHE A 385 -16.55 8.87 -6.34
CA PHE A 385 -17.65 7.95 -6.08
C PHE A 385 -18.50 8.43 -4.92
N SER A 386 -19.69 8.96 -5.21
CA SER A 386 -20.63 9.50 -4.21
C SER A 386 -21.67 8.47 -3.75
N ASP A 387 -22.00 7.47 -4.56
CA ASP A 387 -22.99 6.45 -4.21
C ASP A 387 -22.34 5.28 -3.45
N GLU A 388 -22.59 5.24 -2.13
CA GLU A 388 -22.08 4.19 -1.25
C GLU A 388 -22.75 2.81 -1.50
N ASN A 389 -23.89 2.76 -2.17
CA ASN A 389 -24.64 1.54 -2.46
C ASN A 389 -24.31 0.95 -3.85
N ALA A 390 -23.66 1.71 -4.71
CA ALA A 390 -23.24 1.21 -6.02
C ALA A 390 -22.17 0.10 -5.89
N PRO A 391 -22.05 -0.82 -6.84
CA PRO A 391 -20.91 -1.74 -6.89
C PRO A 391 -19.58 -0.97 -6.86
N LEU A 392 -18.55 -1.57 -6.24
CA LEU A 392 -17.27 -0.93 -6.00
C LEU A 392 -16.67 -0.34 -7.28
N GLY A 393 -16.36 0.96 -7.27
CA GLY A 393 -15.70 1.64 -8.39
C GLY A 393 -16.54 1.83 -9.65
N ARG A 394 -17.84 1.61 -9.58
CA ARG A 394 -18.77 1.92 -10.69
C ARG A 394 -19.44 3.29 -10.50
N GLN A 395 -19.90 3.88 -11.61
CA GLN A 395 -20.59 5.18 -11.63
C GLN A 395 -19.71 6.34 -11.15
N GLY A 396 -18.41 6.28 -11.40
CA GLY A 396 -17.51 7.40 -11.15
C GLY A 396 -17.78 8.59 -12.07
N SER A 397 -17.62 9.80 -11.53
CA SER A 397 -17.72 11.06 -12.27
C SER A 397 -16.40 11.34 -12.99
N TRP A 398 -16.34 11.08 -14.29
CA TRP A 398 -15.13 11.23 -15.12
C TRP A 398 -15.18 12.40 -16.09
N GLU A 399 -16.38 12.96 -16.32
CA GLU A 399 -16.65 14.08 -17.21
C GLU A 399 -15.90 13.97 -18.56
N ASP A 400 -15.05 14.97 -18.89
CA ASP A 400 -14.24 15.07 -20.10
C ASP A 400 -12.84 14.47 -19.96
N THR A 401 -12.55 13.81 -18.83
CA THR A 401 -11.18 13.36 -18.50
C THR A 401 -10.73 12.21 -19.38
N ALA A 402 -9.55 12.38 -19.97
CA ALA A 402 -8.95 11.44 -20.90
C ALA A 402 -7.45 11.24 -20.65
N LEU A 403 -6.99 10.06 -21.05
CA LEU A 403 -5.59 9.67 -21.02
C LEU A 403 -4.98 9.86 -22.40
N GLU A 404 -3.95 10.69 -22.54
CA GLU A 404 -3.22 10.91 -23.79
C GLU A 404 -2.27 9.73 -24.06
N LEU A 405 -2.34 9.17 -25.26
CA LEU A 405 -1.51 8.06 -25.69
C LEU A 405 -0.43 8.54 -26.66
N PRO A 406 0.78 7.93 -26.65
CA PRO A 406 1.80 8.18 -27.66
C PRO A 406 1.26 7.96 -29.08
N GLY A 407 1.72 8.79 -30.04
CA GLY A 407 1.21 8.79 -31.40
C GLY A 407 1.40 7.48 -32.17
N ASP A 408 2.40 6.68 -31.80
CA ASP A 408 2.72 5.37 -32.35
C ASP A 408 2.08 4.19 -31.58
N SER A 409 1.24 4.49 -30.59
CA SER A 409 0.51 3.49 -29.83
C SER A 409 -0.58 2.78 -30.65
N PRO A 410 -1.04 1.59 -30.27
CA PRO A 410 -2.17 0.90 -30.91
C PRO A 410 -3.44 1.74 -30.97
N ALA A 411 -4.26 1.51 -32.02
CA ALA A 411 -5.55 2.16 -32.18
C ALA A 411 -6.69 1.50 -31.36
N ALA A 412 -6.50 0.26 -30.94
CA ALA A 412 -7.49 -0.49 -30.18
C ALA A 412 -6.81 -1.24 -29.01
N TRP A 413 -7.53 -1.36 -27.91
CA TRP A 413 -7.04 -1.90 -26.67
C TRP A 413 -8.04 -2.89 -26.08
N SER A 414 -7.57 -4.04 -25.62
CA SER A 414 -8.39 -5.01 -24.92
C SER A 414 -8.17 -4.89 -23.43
N ASN A 415 -9.26 -4.72 -22.65
CA ASN A 415 -9.20 -4.68 -21.20
C ASN A 415 -9.02 -6.11 -20.65
N VAL A 416 -7.93 -6.34 -19.92
CA VAL A 416 -7.57 -7.66 -19.38
C VAL A 416 -8.60 -8.15 -18.33
N PHE A 417 -9.27 -7.23 -17.63
CA PHE A 417 -10.24 -7.58 -16.59
C PHE A 417 -11.63 -7.86 -17.16
N SER A 418 -12.14 -7.00 -18.04
CA SER A 418 -13.51 -7.12 -18.58
C SER A 418 -13.59 -7.82 -19.94
N GLY A 419 -12.47 -7.93 -20.66
CA GLY A 419 -12.46 -8.44 -22.04
C GLY A 419 -12.96 -7.45 -23.09
N GLU A 420 -13.44 -6.27 -22.66
CA GLU A 420 -13.95 -5.23 -23.56
C GLU A 420 -12.85 -4.66 -24.45
N THR A 421 -13.23 -4.27 -25.67
CA THR A 421 -12.33 -3.59 -26.61
C THR A 421 -12.60 -2.09 -26.61
N LEU A 422 -11.59 -1.31 -26.27
CA LEU A 422 -11.63 0.13 -26.19
C LEU A 422 -10.91 0.75 -27.40
N PRO A 423 -11.62 1.47 -28.31
CA PRO A 423 -10.96 2.20 -29.37
C PRO A 423 -10.30 3.48 -28.83
N ALA A 424 -9.04 3.71 -29.21
CA ALA A 424 -8.41 5.00 -28.98
C ALA A 424 -9.02 6.03 -29.95
N ARG A 425 -9.58 7.10 -29.39
CA ARG A 425 -10.14 8.21 -30.18
C ARG A 425 -9.03 9.11 -30.67
N LYS A 426 -9.14 9.58 -31.92
CA LYS A 426 -8.16 10.46 -32.55
C LYS A 426 -8.74 11.86 -32.66
N THR A 427 -8.00 12.87 -32.27
CA THR A 427 -8.36 14.28 -32.44
C THR A 427 -7.89 14.81 -33.81
N ALA A 428 -8.31 16.01 -34.17
CA ALA A 428 -7.95 16.64 -35.44
C ALA A 428 -6.44 16.91 -35.57
N ASP A 429 -5.74 17.14 -34.47
CA ASP A 429 -4.27 17.30 -34.37
C ASP A 429 -3.51 15.97 -34.39
N GLY A 430 -4.22 14.84 -34.51
CA GLY A 430 -3.63 13.52 -34.65
C GLY A 430 -3.30 12.80 -33.35
N LYS A 431 -3.52 13.40 -32.20
CA LYS A 431 -3.33 12.78 -30.87
C LYS A 431 -4.38 11.70 -30.61
N ARG A 432 -3.99 10.68 -29.85
CA ARG A 432 -4.88 9.60 -29.44
C ARG A 432 -5.22 9.69 -27.96
N TYR A 433 -6.44 9.34 -27.61
CA TYR A 433 -6.96 9.41 -26.25
C TYR A 433 -7.82 8.20 -25.89
N LEU A 434 -7.77 7.81 -24.60
CA LEU A 434 -8.74 6.91 -23.96
C LEU A 434 -9.51 7.70 -22.91
N PHE A 435 -10.82 7.74 -22.97
CA PHE A 435 -11.63 8.41 -21.94
C PHE A 435 -11.70 7.56 -20.67
N LEU A 436 -11.56 8.19 -19.50
CA LEU A 436 -11.58 7.49 -18.23
C LEU A 436 -12.92 6.81 -17.95
N ARG A 437 -14.04 7.40 -18.40
CA ARG A 437 -15.36 6.77 -18.29
C ARG A 437 -15.45 5.42 -19.01
N ASP A 438 -14.74 5.25 -20.13
CA ASP A 438 -14.68 4.01 -20.86
C ASP A 438 -13.68 3.03 -20.20
N LEU A 439 -12.58 3.60 -19.68
CA LEU A 439 -11.48 2.86 -19.05
C LEU A 439 -11.89 2.18 -17.74
N PHE A 440 -12.67 2.87 -16.88
CA PHE A 440 -13.10 2.43 -15.56
C PHE A 440 -14.59 2.04 -15.51
N CYS A 441 -15.21 1.72 -16.65
CA CYS A 441 -16.62 1.37 -16.73
C CYS A 441 -16.96 0.11 -15.95
N ASP A 442 -16.18 -0.94 -16.12
CA ASP A 442 -16.48 -2.29 -15.61
C ASP A 442 -15.61 -2.71 -14.42
N PHE A 443 -14.48 -2.06 -14.21
CA PHE A 443 -13.55 -2.40 -13.13
C PHE A 443 -12.78 -1.17 -12.66
N PRO A 444 -12.53 -1.00 -11.35
CA PRO A 444 -11.98 0.25 -10.79
C PRO A 444 -10.50 0.51 -11.07
N VAL A 445 -9.84 -0.37 -11.79
CA VAL A 445 -8.47 -0.19 -12.30
C VAL A 445 -8.37 -0.75 -13.71
N ALA A 446 -7.44 -0.23 -14.52
CA ALA A 446 -7.31 -0.61 -15.91
C ALA A 446 -5.96 -1.26 -16.20
N LEU A 447 -6.00 -2.40 -16.87
CA LEU A 447 -4.87 -3.07 -17.50
C LEU A 447 -5.27 -3.41 -18.93
N LEU A 448 -4.67 -2.70 -19.88
CA LEU A 448 -5.02 -2.85 -21.29
C LEU A 448 -3.88 -3.50 -22.07
N GLU A 449 -4.23 -4.38 -22.98
CA GLU A 449 -3.35 -4.97 -23.98
C GLU A 449 -3.58 -4.30 -25.33
N GLY A 450 -2.53 -3.73 -25.92
CA GLY A 450 -2.62 -3.10 -27.23
C GLY A 450 -2.70 -4.14 -28.34
N SER A 451 -3.77 -4.09 -29.15
CA SER A 451 -3.91 -4.96 -30.31
C SER A 451 -3.26 -4.33 -31.53
N SER A 452 -2.13 -4.86 -31.98
CA SER A 452 -1.68 -4.65 -33.35
C SER A 452 -2.28 -5.74 -34.24
N THR A 453 -2.77 -5.37 -35.44
CA THR A 453 -3.22 -6.34 -36.42
C THR A 453 -2.15 -7.38 -36.78
N ALA A 454 -0.87 -7.02 -36.68
CA ALA A 454 0.28 -7.91 -36.87
C ALA A 454 0.44 -9.00 -35.78
N SER A 455 0.00 -8.78 -34.55
CA SER A 455 0.13 -9.78 -33.50
C SER A 455 -0.93 -10.89 -33.56
N LYS A 456 -2.07 -10.65 -34.19
CA LYS A 456 -3.07 -11.71 -34.45
C LYS A 456 -2.62 -12.70 -35.53
N GLU A 457 -1.90 -12.24 -36.54
CA GLU A 457 -1.35 -13.09 -37.60
C GLU A 457 -0.16 -13.91 -37.10
N ALA A 458 0.73 -13.34 -36.24
CA ALA A 458 1.84 -14.06 -35.65
C ALA A 458 1.38 -15.13 -34.62
N ALA A 459 0.34 -14.85 -33.85
CA ALA A 459 -0.24 -15.84 -32.92
C ALA A 459 -1.01 -16.96 -33.65
N ALA A 460 -1.52 -16.69 -34.83
CA ALA A 460 -2.20 -17.67 -35.69
C ALA A 460 -1.21 -18.61 -36.42
N SER A 461 0.07 -18.19 -36.54
CA SER A 461 1.10 -18.96 -37.26
C SER A 461 1.93 -19.90 -36.33
N LEU A 462 1.73 -19.88 -35.01
CA LEU A 462 2.38 -20.81 -34.09
C LEU A 462 1.73 -22.21 -34.17
N PRO A 463 2.52 -23.30 -34.18
CA PRO A 463 2.00 -24.67 -34.16
C PRO A 463 1.10 -24.93 -32.93
N LEU A 464 0.10 -25.81 -33.12
CA LEU A 464 -0.89 -26.11 -32.07
C LEU A 464 -0.28 -26.61 -30.74
N GLU A 465 0.91 -27.21 -30.78
CA GLU A 465 1.63 -27.72 -29.61
C GLU A 465 2.21 -26.62 -28.69
N GLU A 466 2.52 -25.44 -29.21
CA GLU A 466 2.99 -24.29 -28.40
C GLU A 466 1.85 -23.41 -27.84
N ARG A 467 0.61 -23.67 -28.26
CA ARG A 467 -0.58 -22.94 -27.72
C ARG A 467 -1.12 -23.55 -26.43
N LEU A 468 -0.66 -24.73 -26.02
CA LEU A 468 -1.14 -25.48 -24.87
C LEU A 468 -0.13 -25.61 -23.72
N GLN A 469 1.08 -25.07 -23.86
CA GLN A 469 2.05 -24.89 -22.78
C GLN A 469 1.97 -23.48 -22.20
#